data_0a1f93b55ef7596d251f1e932ce2d941
#
_entry.id   0a1f93b55ef7596d251f1e932ce2d941
#
_cell.length_a   1.000
_cell.length_b   1.000
_cell.length_c   1.000
_cell.angle_alpha   90.00
_cell.angle_beta   90.00
_cell.angle_gamma   90.00
#
_symmetry.space_group_name_H-M   'P 1'
#
loop_
_entity.id
_entity.type
_entity.pdbx_description
1 polymer ?
#
loop_
_entity_poly.entity_id
_entity_poly.type
_entity_poly.pdbx_seq_one_letter_code
_entity_poly.pdbx_strand_id
1 'polypeptide(L)'
;MRDLGLYTRAVDASASTEFSLTRFLTPYLAAREDWSLFVDCDFLFTDDLAALFDTLDPSKAVYVVQHDYVPANAVKMDGKGQTTYPRKNWSSFMVFNGRHPDVKALTPDVVNEASPAYLHRFGWIANDDDIGALDIRWNFLVGEYEKPRSTPSAIHYTNGGPWFEQWTDVDYADLWEAARDLATAEETYRAA
;
A
#
# COMPACT_ATOMS: atom_id res chain seq x y z
N MET A 1 -9.99 7.25 13.72
CA MET A 1 -11.00 6.35 13.13
C MET A 1 -11.86 5.67 14.20
N ARG A 2 -11.28 5.08 15.24
CA ARG A 2 -12.02 4.48 16.35
C ARG A 2 -12.87 5.53 17.09
N ASP A 3 -12.31 6.67 17.44
CA ASP A 3 -13.01 7.76 18.14
C ASP A 3 -14.17 8.36 17.32
N LEU A 4 -14.11 8.22 16.00
CA LEU A 4 -15.18 8.63 15.08
C LEU A 4 -16.23 7.53 14.82
N GLY A 5 -16.09 6.35 15.41
CA GLY A 5 -16.95 5.21 15.18
C GLY A 5 -16.86 4.58 13.78
N LEU A 6 -15.89 4.99 12.97
CA LEU A 6 -15.71 4.47 11.59
C LEU A 6 -15.05 3.08 11.57
N TYR A 7 -14.25 2.75 12.59
CA TYR A 7 -13.60 1.46 12.71
C TYR A 7 -13.81 0.88 14.10
N THR A 8 -14.61 -0.18 14.18
CA THR A 8 -15.10 -0.75 15.45
C THR A 8 -14.58 -2.17 15.73
N ARG A 9 -13.81 -2.76 14.80
CA ARG A 9 -13.26 -4.12 14.99
C ARG A 9 -12.41 -4.20 16.26
N ALA A 10 -12.48 -5.35 16.92
CA ALA A 10 -11.54 -5.66 18.00
C ALA A 10 -10.09 -5.63 17.47
N VAL A 11 -9.15 -5.28 18.34
CA VAL A 11 -7.73 -5.37 18.00
C VAL A 11 -7.37 -6.84 17.79
N ASP A 12 -6.90 -7.16 16.60
CA ASP A 12 -6.44 -8.49 16.26
C ASP A 12 -4.93 -8.57 16.46
N ALA A 13 -4.50 -9.27 17.51
CA ALA A 13 -3.08 -9.44 17.84
C ALA A 13 -2.31 -10.24 16.75
N SER A 14 -3.01 -10.94 15.86
CA SER A 14 -2.41 -11.65 14.73
C SER A 14 -2.26 -10.78 13.48
N ALA A 15 -2.92 -9.62 13.42
CA ALA A 15 -2.78 -8.69 12.31
C ALA A 15 -1.37 -8.08 12.30
N SER A 16 -0.78 -7.93 11.12
CA SER A 16 0.56 -7.35 10.98
C SER A 16 0.62 -5.88 11.41
N THR A 17 -0.48 -5.13 11.22
CA THR A 17 -0.59 -3.71 11.60
C THR A 17 -2.04 -3.34 11.91
N GLU A 18 -2.25 -2.29 12.73
CA GLU A 18 -3.60 -1.78 13.01
C GLU A 18 -4.31 -1.23 11.78
N PHE A 19 -3.58 -0.72 10.79
CA PHE A 19 -4.14 -0.21 9.53
C PHE A 19 -4.35 -1.28 8.47
N SER A 20 -4.08 -2.54 8.77
CA SER A 20 -4.23 -3.65 7.82
C SER A 20 -5.59 -3.66 7.11
N LEU A 21 -6.67 -3.36 7.81
CA LEU A 21 -8.02 -3.32 7.23
C LEU A 21 -8.56 -1.90 7.03
N THR A 22 -8.09 -0.91 7.80
CA THR A 22 -8.55 0.49 7.66
C THR A 22 -8.15 1.11 6.33
N ARG A 23 -7.17 0.54 5.61
CA ARG A 23 -6.79 0.93 4.25
C ARG A 23 -7.95 0.91 3.27
N PHE A 24 -8.92 0.03 3.46
CA PHE A 24 -10.11 -0.07 2.63
C PHE A 24 -11.16 1.01 2.90
N LEU A 25 -10.96 1.85 3.93
CA LEU A 25 -11.75 3.06 4.18
C LEU A 25 -11.24 4.29 3.40
N THR A 26 -10.09 4.19 2.73
CA THR A 26 -9.50 5.32 1.98
C THR A 26 -10.50 6.00 1.03
N PRO A 27 -11.23 5.29 0.15
CA PRO A 27 -12.19 5.94 -0.74
C PRO A 27 -13.38 6.56 0.01
N TYR A 28 -13.80 5.99 1.14
CA TYR A 28 -14.84 6.57 1.98
C TYR A 28 -14.38 7.89 2.60
N LEU A 29 -13.16 7.95 3.10
CA LEU A 29 -12.57 9.15 3.71
C LEU A 29 -12.29 10.25 2.67
N ALA A 30 -11.98 9.86 1.44
CA ALA A 30 -11.81 10.77 0.30
C ALA A 30 -13.14 11.22 -0.34
N ALA A 31 -14.28 11.07 0.37
CA ALA A 31 -15.63 11.43 -0.07
C ALA A 31 -16.12 10.72 -1.36
N ARG A 32 -15.39 9.74 -1.88
CA ARG A 32 -15.74 8.93 -3.06
C ARG A 32 -15.99 9.73 -4.35
N GLU A 33 -15.35 10.89 -4.49
CA GLU A 33 -15.61 11.78 -5.62
C GLU A 33 -14.72 11.50 -6.83
N ASP A 34 -13.47 11.08 -6.57
CA ASP A 34 -12.46 10.85 -7.60
C ASP A 34 -11.50 9.73 -7.20
N TRP A 35 -10.30 9.72 -7.79
CA TRP A 35 -9.25 8.80 -7.43
C TRP A 35 -8.70 9.09 -6.04
N SER A 36 -8.48 8.05 -5.26
CA SER A 36 -7.81 8.15 -3.97
C SER A 36 -6.75 7.07 -3.83
N LEU A 37 -5.60 7.43 -3.23
CA LEU A 37 -4.46 6.55 -3.10
C LEU A 37 -4.31 6.10 -1.64
N PHE A 38 -4.11 4.81 -1.44
CA PHE A 38 -3.55 4.22 -0.23
C PHE A 38 -2.19 3.61 -0.54
N VAL A 39 -1.22 3.87 0.33
CA VAL A 39 0.07 3.18 0.35
C VAL A 39 0.42 2.78 1.78
N ASP A 40 1.19 1.71 1.94
CA ASP A 40 1.81 1.37 3.22
C ASP A 40 2.86 2.44 3.60
N CYS A 41 3.20 2.56 4.87
CA CYS A 41 4.06 3.65 5.37
C CYS A 41 5.57 3.42 5.10
N ASP A 42 5.92 2.29 4.51
CA ASP A 42 7.27 1.85 4.19
C ASP A 42 7.63 2.05 2.70
N PHE A 43 7.05 3.09 2.08
CA PHE A 43 7.31 3.50 0.71
C PHE A 43 8.20 4.75 0.63
N LEU A 44 9.07 4.76 -0.39
CA LEU A 44 9.78 5.95 -0.85
C LEU A 44 9.41 6.23 -2.31
N PHE A 45 8.83 7.40 -2.58
CA PHE A 45 8.54 7.86 -3.93
C PHE A 45 9.75 8.57 -4.54
N THR A 46 10.07 8.23 -5.77
CA THR A 46 11.18 8.80 -6.54
C THR A 46 10.71 9.46 -7.83
N ASP A 47 9.41 9.41 -8.11
CA ASP A 47 8.81 9.96 -9.32
C ASP A 47 7.49 10.68 -8.97
N ASP A 48 6.96 11.48 -9.91
CA ASP A 48 5.74 12.25 -9.72
C ASP A 48 4.49 11.37 -9.83
N LEU A 49 3.74 11.29 -8.74
CA LEU A 49 2.46 10.58 -8.68
C LEU A 49 1.40 11.15 -9.62
N ALA A 50 1.46 12.44 -9.98
CA ALA A 50 0.50 13.04 -10.90
C ALA A 50 0.52 12.35 -12.26
N ALA A 51 1.70 11.99 -12.74
CA ALA A 51 1.88 11.26 -14.00
C ALA A 51 1.20 9.86 -13.99
N LEU A 52 1.09 9.21 -12.81
CA LEU A 52 0.36 7.96 -12.68
C LEU A 52 -1.15 8.18 -12.90
N PHE A 53 -1.72 9.20 -12.25
CA PHE A 53 -3.16 9.46 -12.31
C PHE A 53 -3.64 9.77 -13.73
N ASP A 54 -2.81 10.41 -14.56
CA ASP A 54 -3.12 10.73 -15.96
C ASP A 54 -3.27 9.49 -16.86
N THR A 55 -2.80 8.32 -16.41
CA THR A 55 -2.84 7.07 -17.18
C THR A 55 -4.03 6.17 -16.84
N LEU A 56 -4.84 6.52 -15.84
CA LEU A 56 -5.88 5.65 -15.30
C LEU A 56 -7.14 5.63 -16.16
N ASP A 57 -7.64 4.43 -16.46
CA ASP A 57 -8.92 4.23 -17.13
C ASP A 57 -10.07 4.32 -16.10
N PRO A 58 -11.01 5.26 -16.25
CA PRO A 58 -12.12 5.45 -15.31
C PRO A 58 -13.13 4.29 -15.30
N SER A 59 -13.04 3.33 -16.21
CA SER A 59 -13.85 2.11 -16.16
C SER A 59 -13.42 1.13 -15.08
N LYS A 60 -12.18 1.26 -14.56
CA LYS A 60 -11.65 0.37 -13.51
C LYS A 60 -12.07 0.81 -12.11
N ALA A 61 -12.27 -0.18 -11.23
CA ALA A 61 -12.60 0.04 -9.82
C ALA A 61 -11.37 0.42 -9.00
N VAL A 62 -10.28 -0.28 -9.20
CA VAL A 62 -9.03 -0.08 -8.47
C VAL A 62 -7.84 -0.41 -9.34
N TYR A 63 -6.74 0.29 -9.14
CA TYR A 63 -5.45 -0.06 -9.72
C TYR A 63 -4.49 -0.53 -8.65
N VAL A 64 -3.76 -1.60 -8.96
CA VAL A 64 -2.74 -2.20 -8.09
C VAL A 64 -1.57 -2.72 -8.91
N VAL A 65 -0.39 -2.87 -8.31
CA VAL A 65 0.64 -3.71 -8.89
C VAL A 65 0.28 -5.16 -8.61
N GLN A 66 0.07 -5.94 -9.68
CA GLN A 66 -0.33 -7.34 -9.60
C GLN A 66 0.90 -8.22 -9.41
N HIS A 67 1.40 -8.27 -8.19
CA HIS A 67 2.54 -9.10 -7.84
C HIS A 67 2.22 -10.58 -8.01
N ASP A 68 3.09 -11.28 -8.74
CA ASP A 68 3.08 -12.75 -8.88
C ASP A 68 4.46 -13.27 -8.43
N TYR A 69 4.61 -13.54 -7.14
CA TYR A 69 5.87 -14.01 -6.56
C TYR A 69 5.65 -14.87 -5.33
N VAL A 70 6.65 -15.68 -5.02
CA VAL A 70 6.73 -16.42 -3.76
C VAL A 70 7.72 -15.68 -2.86
N PRO A 71 7.33 -15.26 -1.65
CA PRO A 71 8.23 -14.53 -0.75
C PRO A 71 9.54 -15.24 -0.51
N ALA A 72 10.65 -14.52 -0.66
CA ALA A 72 11.99 -15.05 -0.43
C ALA A 72 12.23 -15.38 1.05
N ASN A 73 11.61 -14.63 1.96
CA ASN A 73 11.76 -14.79 3.41
C ASN A 73 10.53 -15.43 4.04
N ALA A 74 10.74 -16.42 4.92
CA ALA A 74 9.66 -17.08 5.67
C ALA A 74 9.15 -16.23 6.85
N VAL A 75 9.89 -15.19 7.26
CA VAL A 75 9.62 -14.36 8.45
C VAL A 75 9.74 -12.87 8.09
N LYS A 76 8.78 -12.06 8.53
CA LYS A 76 8.83 -10.60 8.42
C LYS A 76 9.73 -9.96 9.47
N MET A 77 10.03 -8.66 9.33
CA MET A 77 10.86 -7.84 10.22
C MET A 77 10.42 -7.86 11.69
N ASP A 78 9.12 -8.10 11.95
CA ASP A 78 8.52 -8.19 13.30
C ASP A 78 8.53 -9.61 13.88
N GLY A 79 9.22 -10.56 13.24
CA GLY A 79 9.29 -11.97 13.65
C GLY A 79 8.05 -12.79 13.31
N LYS A 80 7.04 -12.23 12.66
CA LYS A 80 5.82 -12.97 12.24
C LYS A 80 6.07 -13.75 10.97
N GLY A 81 5.50 -14.97 10.91
CA GLY A 81 5.58 -15.82 9.73
C GLY A 81 4.93 -15.20 8.50
N GLN A 82 5.59 -15.30 7.35
CA GLN A 82 4.98 -14.95 6.06
C GLN A 82 4.22 -16.16 5.52
N THR A 83 2.94 -15.93 5.15
CA THR A 83 2.14 -16.90 4.42
C THR A 83 1.96 -16.45 2.97
N THR A 84 2.04 -17.40 2.05
CA THR A 84 1.68 -17.17 0.65
C THR A 84 0.17 -17.29 0.52
N TYR A 85 -0.47 -16.26 -0.08
CA TYR A 85 -1.88 -16.25 -0.41
C TYR A 85 -2.12 -15.49 -1.73
N PRO A 86 -3.21 -15.78 -2.46
CA PRO A 86 -3.52 -15.08 -3.70
C PRO A 86 -3.56 -13.56 -3.51
N ARG A 87 -3.01 -12.81 -4.47
CA ARG A 87 -2.96 -11.34 -4.49
C ARG A 87 -2.18 -10.72 -3.31
N LYS A 88 -1.14 -11.44 -2.85
CA LYS A 88 -0.26 -10.93 -1.80
C LYS A 88 0.43 -9.63 -2.23
N ASN A 89 0.50 -8.66 -1.32
CA ASN A 89 1.04 -7.30 -1.51
C ASN A 89 0.30 -6.41 -2.53
N TRP A 90 -0.76 -6.89 -3.18
CA TRP A 90 -1.57 -6.03 -4.06
C TRP A 90 -2.19 -4.85 -3.30
N SER A 91 -2.61 -5.06 -2.07
CA SER A 91 -3.24 -4.05 -1.22
C SER A 91 -2.27 -3.10 -0.52
N SER A 92 -0.95 -3.21 -0.75
CA SER A 92 0.03 -2.28 -0.19
C SER A 92 0.08 -0.93 -0.93
N PHE A 93 -0.36 -0.94 -2.20
CA PHE A 93 -0.52 0.24 -3.05
C PHE A 93 -1.83 0.10 -3.84
N MET A 94 -2.80 0.95 -3.56
CA MET A 94 -4.12 0.89 -4.18
C MET A 94 -4.59 2.28 -4.61
N VAL A 95 -4.89 2.44 -5.91
CA VAL A 95 -5.54 3.65 -6.42
C VAL A 95 -7.01 3.33 -6.66
N PHE A 96 -7.89 3.81 -5.80
CA PHE A 96 -9.32 3.56 -5.84
C PHE A 96 -10.03 4.58 -6.73
N ASN A 97 -10.93 4.11 -7.58
CA ASN A 97 -11.89 4.95 -8.28
C ASN A 97 -13.13 5.17 -7.41
N GLY A 98 -13.21 6.30 -6.72
CA GLY A 98 -14.33 6.61 -5.83
C GLY A 98 -15.70 6.65 -6.51
N ARG A 99 -15.75 6.76 -7.84
CA ARG A 99 -17.00 6.77 -8.62
C ARG A 99 -17.51 5.38 -8.97
N HIS A 100 -16.64 4.35 -8.93
CA HIS A 100 -17.01 2.98 -9.27
C HIS A 100 -17.99 2.38 -8.23
N PRO A 101 -19.05 1.66 -8.66
CA PRO A 101 -20.04 1.12 -7.73
C PRO A 101 -19.46 0.16 -6.68
N ASP A 102 -18.51 -0.70 -7.05
CA ASP A 102 -17.88 -1.65 -6.13
C ASP A 102 -17.05 -0.92 -5.06
N VAL A 103 -16.38 0.18 -5.41
CA VAL A 103 -15.66 1.03 -4.46
C VAL A 103 -16.63 1.78 -3.54
N LYS A 104 -17.77 2.23 -4.07
CA LYS A 104 -18.83 2.84 -3.26
C LYS A 104 -19.44 1.85 -2.25
N ALA A 105 -19.39 0.56 -2.54
CA ALA A 105 -19.85 -0.49 -1.63
C ALA A 105 -18.90 -0.71 -0.44
N LEU A 106 -17.64 -0.25 -0.48
CA LEU A 106 -16.73 -0.27 0.67
C LEU A 106 -17.14 0.77 1.71
N THR A 107 -18.17 0.44 2.47
CA THR A 107 -18.66 1.26 3.61
C THR A 107 -17.90 0.91 4.89
N PRO A 108 -17.94 1.76 5.93
CA PRO A 108 -17.43 1.39 7.24
C PRO A 108 -18.00 0.06 7.75
N ASP A 109 -19.29 -0.22 7.55
CA ASP A 109 -19.92 -1.48 7.96
C ASP A 109 -19.28 -2.67 7.24
N VAL A 110 -19.14 -2.60 5.93
CA VAL A 110 -18.47 -3.66 5.14
C VAL A 110 -17.05 -3.90 5.63
N VAL A 111 -16.25 -2.83 5.86
CA VAL A 111 -14.88 -2.97 6.33
C VAL A 111 -14.82 -3.53 7.75
N ASN A 112 -15.79 -3.20 8.60
CA ASN A 112 -15.87 -3.73 9.97
C ASN A 112 -16.31 -5.21 10.04
N GLU A 113 -17.13 -5.69 9.10
CA GLU A 113 -17.73 -7.03 9.16
C GLU A 113 -17.03 -8.06 8.27
N ALA A 114 -16.49 -7.63 7.11
CA ALA A 114 -15.89 -8.54 6.13
C ALA A 114 -14.63 -9.23 6.66
N SER A 115 -14.37 -10.45 6.21
CA SER A 115 -13.14 -11.14 6.57
C SER A 115 -11.89 -10.43 5.99
N PRO A 116 -10.72 -10.49 6.65
CA PRO A 116 -9.48 -9.96 6.09
C PRO A 116 -9.18 -10.54 4.70
N ALA A 117 -9.44 -11.83 4.50
CA ALA A 117 -9.25 -12.49 3.21
C ALA A 117 -10.16 -11.91 2.12
N TYR A 118 -11.41 -11.60 2.43
CA TYR A 118 -12.34 -10.97 1.48
C TYR A 118 -11.82 -9.59 1.04
N LEU A 119 -11.36 -8.78 1.98
CA LEU A 119 -10.85 -7.45 1.69
C LEU A 119 -9.54 -7.49 0.89
N HIS A 120 -8.51 -8.20 1.38
CA HIS A 120 -7.19 -8.25 0.77
C HIS A 120 -7.13 -9.01 -0.56
N ARG A 121 -8.08 -9.92 -0.80
CA ARG A 121 -8.20 -10.65 -2.09
C ARG A 121 -9.15 -9.97 -3.06
N PHE A 122 -9.60 -8.74 -2.75
CA PHE A 122 -10.49 -7.96 -3.60
C PHE A 122 -11.84 -8.66 -3.89
N GLY A 123 -12.34 -9.47 -2.94
CA GLY A 123 -13.64 -10.14 -3.06
C GLY A 123 -14.83 -9.19 -3.08
N TRP A 124 -14.60 -7.91 -2.84
CA TRP A 124 -15.57 -6.82 -2.93
C TRP A 124 -15.70 -6.26 -4.37
N ILE A 125 -14.87 -6.70 -5.31
CA ILE A 125 -14.97 -6.38 -6.73
C ILE A 125 -15.74 -7.49 -7.44
N ALA A 126 -16.79 -7.12 -8.16
CA ALA A 126 -17.69 -8.08 -8.80
C ALA A 126 -17.06 -8.76 -10.02
N ASN A 127 -16.21 -8.05 -10.77
CA ASN A 127 -15.51 -8.57 -11.93
C ASN A 127 -14.02 -8.28 -11.83
N ASP A 128 -13.17 -9.30 -11.91
CA ASP A 128 -11.72 -9.17 -11.85
C ASP A 128 -11.15 -8.28 -12.97
N ASP A 129 -11.84 -8.16 -14.11
CA ASP A 129 -11.46 -7.23 -15.17
C ASP A 129 -11.51 -5.76 -14.72
N ASP A 130 -12.21 -5.43 -13.64
CA ASP A 130 -12.25 -4.08 -13.07
C ASP A 130 -11.06 -3.77 -12.15
N ILE A 131 -10.16 -4.73 -11.95
CA ILE A 131 -8.86 -4.51 -11.28
C ILE A 131 -7.82 -4.15 -12.34
N GLY A 132 -7.47 -2.88 -12.42
CA GLY A 132 -6.41 -2.39 -13.31
C GLY A 132 -5.02 -2.79 -12.81
N ALA A 133 -4.12 -3.11 -13.73
CA ALA A 133 -2.72 -3.41 -13.45
C ALA A 133 -1.86 -2.16 -13.58
N LEU A 134 -1.02 -1.89 -12.58
CA LEU A 134 0.06 -0.91 -12.64
C LEU A 134 1.38 -1.59 -12.99
N ASP A 135 2.28 -0.83 -13.60
CA ASP A 135 3.66 -1.25 -13.78
C ASP A 135 4.33 -1.50 -12.42
N ILE A 136 5.17 -2.53 -12.33
CA ILE A 136 5.89 -2.92 -11.11
C ILE A 136 6.72 -1.78 -10.50
N ARG A 137 7.14 -0.81 -11.31
CA ARG A 137 7.88 0.38 -10.87
C ARG A 137 7.14 1.19 -9.78
N TRP A 138 5.79 1.09 -9.69
CA TRP A 138 4.95 1.81 -8.73
C TRP A 138 4.77 1.08 -7.39
N ASN A 139 5.29 -0.14 -7.26
CA ASN A 139 5.34 -0.89 -6.00
C ASN A 139 6.47 -1.91 -6.07
N PHE A 140 7.71 -1.42 -6.21
CA PHE A 140 8.88 -2.28 -6.30
C PHE A 140 9.26 -2.83 -4.93
N LEU A 141 9.10 -4.13 -4.74
CA LEU A 141 9.37 -4.81 -3.46
C LEU A 141 10.87 -5.07 -3.30
N VAL A 142 11.51 -4.31 -2.42
CA VAL A 142 12.94 -4.46 -2.12
C VAL A 142 13.23 -5.84 -1.54
N GLY A 143 14.22 -6.52 -2.12
CA GLY A 143 14.66 -7.86 -1.70
C GLY A 143 13.79 -9.02 -2.20
N GLU A 144 12.68 -8.72 -2.92
CA GLU A 144 11.82 -9.75 -3.55
C GLU A 144 12.06 -9.86 -5.05
N TYR A 145 12.55 -8.79 -5.68
CA TYR A 145 12.87 -8.72 -7.10
C TYR A 145 14.32 -8.33 -7.32
N GLU A 146 14.87 -8.71 -8.46
CA GLU A 146 16.19 -8.22 -8.90
C GLU A 146 16.16 -6.71 -9.11
N LYS A 147 17.20 -6.02 -8.66
CA LYS A 147 17.32 -4.57 -8.81
C LYS A 147 17.32 -4.16 -10.28
N PRO A 148 16.36 -3.35 -10.73
CA PRO A 148 16.29 -2.93 -12.12
C PRO A 148 17.38 -1.91 -12.44
N ARG A 149 17.66 -1.70 -13.72
CA ARG A 149 18.67 -0.71 -14.19
C ARG A 149 18.25 0.73 -13.93
N SER A 150 16.94 1.01 -13.95
CA SER A 150 16.38 2.33 -13.63
C SER A 150 15.78 2.31 -12.23
N THR A 151 15.87 3.43 -11.51
CA THR A 151 15.22 3.58 -10.21
C THR A 151 13.69 3.40 -10.36
N PRO A 152 13.05 2.55 -9.54
CA PRO A 152 11.59 2.44 -9.52
C PRO A 152 10.93 3.75 -9.11
N SER A 153 9.71 4.00 -9.55
CA SER A 153 8.94 5.21 -9.20
C SER A 153 8.45 5.22 -7.75
N ALA A 154 8.23 4.02 -7.18
CA ALA A 154 7.90 3.84 -5.78
C ALA A 154 8.59 2.58 -5.24
N ILE A 155 9.46 2.77 -4.27
CA ILE A 155 10.28 1.75 -3.62
C ILE A 155 9.56 1.32 -2.36
N HIS A 156 9.29 0.02 -2.21
CA HIS A 156 8.57 -0.54 -1.05
C HIS A 156 9.50 -1.46 -0.25
N TYR A 157 9.81 -1.06 0.98
CA TYR A 157 10.68 -1.81 1.90
C TYR A 157 9.89 -2.88 2.68
N THR A 158 9.12 -3.71 1.96
CA THR A 158 8.15 -4.68 2.52
C THR A 158 8.73 -5.67 3.54
N ASN A 159 10.04 -5.92 3.51
CA ASN A 159 10.75 -6.80 4.44
C ASN A 159 11.45 -6.05 5.57
N GLY A 160 11.54 -4.72 5.48
CA GLY A 160 12.23 -3.83 6.38
C GLY A 160 13.10 -2.83 5.63
N GLY A 161 13.24 -1.63 6.17
CA GLY A 161 13.97 -0.55 5.53
C GLY A 161 15.12 -0.01 6.38
N PRO A 162 15.89 0.98 5.86
CA PRO A 162 17.12 1.48 6.48
C PRO A 162 16.98 2.05 7.88
N TRP A 163 15.77 2.26 8.35
CA TRP A 163 15.46 2.70 9.73
C TRP A 163 15.63 1.57 10.77
N PHE A 164 15.86 0.33 10.33
CA PHE A 164 16.19 -0.79 11.22
C PHE A 164 17.65 -1.18 11.08
N GLU A 165 18.32 -1.41 12.21
CA GLU A 165 19.74 -1.72 12.28
C GLU A 165 20.16 -2.92 11.40
N GLN A 166 19.31 -3.93 11.28
CA GLN A 166 19.55 -5.13 10.47
C GLN A 166 19.27 -4.94 8.96
N TRP A 167 18.78 -3.76 8.53
CA TRP A 167 18.38 -3.48 7.16
C TRP A 167 19.06 -2.23 6.57
N THR A 168 20.19 -1.80 7.13
CA THR A 168 20.92 -0.59 6.71
C THR A 168 21.49 -0.69 5.29
N ASP A 169 21.77 -1.91 4.81
CA ASP A 169 22.42 -2.17 3.51
C ASP A 169 21.41 -2.63 2.41
N VAL A 170 20.10 -2.41 2.62
CA VAL A 170 19.11 -2.78 1.60
C VAL A 170 19.26 -1.89 0.35
N ASP A 171 18.79 -2.40 -0.78
CA ASP A 171 18.75 -1.63 -2.01
C ASP A 171 18.03 -0.28 -1.80
N TYR A 172 18.61 0.78 -2.39
CA TYR A 172 18.11 2.17 -2.29
C TYR A 172 18.10 2.78 -0.87
N ALA A 173 18.87 2.23 0.08
CA ALA A 173 19.03 2.81 1.41
C ALA A 173 19.52 4.26 1.34
N ASP A 174 20.47 4.55 0.43
CA ASP A 174 21.01 5.88 0.15
C ASP A 174 19.92 6.90 -0.25
N LEU A 175 18.94 6.50 -1.05
CA LEU A 175 17.83 7.36 -1.45
C LEU A 175 16.89 7.66 -0.28
N TRP A 176 16.62 6.66 0.56
CA TRP A 176 15.80 6.85 1.74
C TRP A 176 16.49 7.78 2.76
N GLU A 177 17.80 7.60 2.99
CA GLU A 177 18.58 8.45 3.89
C GLU A 177 18.59 9.90 3.40
N ALA A 178 18.81 10.12 2.11
CA ALA A 178 18.75 11.46 1.53
C ALA A 178 17.37 12.11 1.69
N ALA A 179 16.28 11.36 1.50
CA ALA A 179 14.91 11.86 1.70
C ALA A 179 14.62 12.19 3.17
N ARG A 180 15.07 11.34 4.10
CA ARG A 180 14.97 11.60 5.56
C ARG A 180 15.72 12.88 5.95
N ASP A 181 16.92 13.07 5.46
CA ASP A 181 17.75 14.22 5.82
C ASP A 181 17.14 15.53 5.29
N LEU A 182 16.55 15.51 4.09
CA LEU A 182 15.78 16.63 3.54
C LEU A 182 14.55 16.95 4.38
N ALA A 183 13.75 15.95 4.74
CA ALA A 183 12.56 16.14 5.57
C ALA A 183 12.90 16.73 6.94
N THR A 184 13.97 16.25 7.58
CA THR A 184 14.46 16.74 8.88
C THR A 184 14.93 18.21 8.80
N ALA A 185 15.62 18.57 7.70
CA ALA A 185 16.05 19.95 7.48
C ALA A 185 14.87 20.91 7.29
N GLU A 186 13.82 20.49 6.53
CA GLU A 186 12.59 21.28 6.35
C GLU A 186 11.83 21.47 7.67
N GLU A 187 11.69 20.44 8.49
CA GLU A 187 11.05 20.53 9.81
C GLU A 187 11.77 21.53 10.71
N THR A 188 13.11 21.48 10.73
CA THR A 188 13.93 22.41 11.50
C THR A 188 13.74 23.85 11.04
N TYR A 189 13.68 24.08 9.72
CA TYR A 189 13.45 25.42 9.13
C TYR A 189 12.06 25.97 9.47
N ARG A 190 11.01 25.13 9.47
CA ARG A 190 9.63 25.55 9.80
C ARG A 190 9.43 25.84 11.29
N ALA A 191 10.28 25.26 12.15
CA ALA A 191 10.21 25.44 13.60
C ALA A 191 11.01 26.67 14.11
N ALA A 192 11.83 27.28 13.28
CA ALA A 192 12.65 28.47 13.57
C ALA A 192 11.95 29.77 13.18
#